data_0fe9aa79bf4ced327d96b57d92dc87a3
#
_entry.id   0fe9aa79bf4ced327d96b57d92dc87a3
#
_cell.length_a   1.000
_cell.length_b   1.000
_cell.length_c   1.000
_cell.angle_alpha   90.00
_cell.angle_beta   90.00
_cell.angle_gamma   90.00
#
_symmetry.space_group_name_H-M   'P 1'
#
loop_
_entity.id
_entity.type
_entity.pdbx_description
1 polymer ?
#
loop_
_entity_poly.entity_id
_entity_poly.type
_entity_poly.pdbx_seq_one_letter_code
_entity_poly.pdbx_strand_id
1 'polypeptide(L)'
;MAAILLDVDGVFHVSGEPIDGGGAAVAKLRAAGHRLRFVTNNTTHSRRRLAEQLRSLGVELDDGELQTTPVAAAHVLAGKRVLALTMPDIVEDLDGIELVGEGADAVLLGGAEEQPELNNQVFSYVNLARAFAELQGGAELYSLHKNRWWQTARGPLLDAGAFVAGLEYAADMPATVLGKPSAAYFGAALDALDSDPKLAWMVGDDVEADLGGAAACGMRTVLVRTGKFRPDALETMRVRPDGIVSSIAALPDWIDSAP
;
A
#
# COMPACT_ATOMS: atom_id res chain seq x y z
N MET A 1 24.41 -8.72 0.23
CA MET A 1 23.61 -7.58 -0.25
C MET A 1 22.25 -8.10 -0.69
N ALA A 2 21.16 -7.53 -0.19
CA ALA A 2 19.80 -7.98 -0.49
C ALA A 2 18.96 -6.80 -1.02
N ALA A 3 17.87 -7.09 -1.72
CA ALA A 3 16.80 -6.16 -2.00
C ALA A 3 15.84 -6.14 -0.81
N ILE A 4 15.44 -4.96 -0.33
CA ILE A 4 14.56 -4.82 0.82
C ILE A 4 13.42 -3.87 0.46
N LEU A 5 12.21 -4.41 0.47
CA LEU A 5 10.99 -3.64 0.38
C LEU A 5 10.56 -3.25 1.80
N LEU A 6 10.36 -1.97 2.03
CA LEU A 6 9.97 -1.40 3.32
C LEU A 6 8.56 -0.83 3.19
N ASP A 7 7.61 -1.34 3.95
CA ASP A 7 6.33 -0.66 4.11
C ASP A 7 6.53 0.71 4.78
N VAL A 8 5.57 1.60 4.64
CA VAL A 8 5.63 2.98 5.15
C VAL A 8 4.80 3.13 6.42
N ASP A 9 3.50 2.91 6.30
CA ASP A 9 2.56 3.05 7.42
C ASP A 9 2.76 1.92 8.43
N GLY A 10 2.96 2.24 9.70
CA GLY A 10 3.26 1.25 10.73
C GLY A 10 4.74 0.87 10.83
N VAL A 11 5.58 1.24 9.85
CA VAL A 11 7.04 1.01 9.86
C VAL A 11 7.81 2.30 10.17
N PHE A 12 7.48 3.41 9.53
CA PHE A 12 8.13 4.70 9.75
C PHE A 12 7.30 5.68 10.57
N HIS A 13 5.98 5.54 10.52
CA HIS A 13 5.04 6.35 11.30
C HIS A 13 3.70 5.63 11.51
N VAL A 14 2.89 6.12 12.47
CA VAL A 14 1.47 5.78 12.62
C VAL A 14 0.69 7.09 12.61
N SER A 15 -0.17 7.31 11.64
CA SER A 15 -0.94 8.57 11.47
C SER A 15 -0.07 9.83 11.51
N GLY A 16 1.11 9.78 10.90
CA GLY A 16 2.07 10.89 10.89
C GLY A 16 2.98 10.98 12.12
N GLU A 17 2.66 10.31 13.24
CA GLU A 17 3.54 10.24 14.40
C GLU A 17 4.72 9.31 14.11
N PRO A 18 5.98 9.80 14.24
CA PRO A 18 7.16 9.03 13.84
C PRO A 18 7.38 7.78 14.71
N ILE A 19 7.90 6.74 14.09
CA ILE A 19 8.51 5.59 14.78
C ILE A 19 10.01 5.83 14.85
N ASP A 20 10.55 5.84 16.08
CA ASP A 20 11.94 6.19 16.31
C ASP A 20 12.94 5.32 15.54
N GLY A 21 13.99 5.96 15.02
CA GLY A 21 15.14 5.30 14.43
C GLY A 21 14.98 4.93 12.93
N GLY A 22 13.87 5.30 12.29
CA GLY A 22 13.60 4.95 10.89
C GLY A 22 14.67 5.46 9.92
N GLY A 23 15.01 6.75 9.97
CA GLY A 23 16.05 7.34 9.12
C GLY A 23 17.43 6.72 9.37
N ALA A 24 17.81 6.49 10.63
CA ALA A 24 19.07 5.86 10.97
C ALA A 24 19.15 4.39 10.49
N ALA A 25 18.03 3.66 10.54
CA ALA A 25 17.94 2.30 10.02
C ALA A 25 18.13 2.27 8.49
N VAL A 26 17.48 3.16 7.76
CA VAL A 26 17.64 3.30 6.30
C VAL A 26 19.10 3.62 5.95
N ALA A 27 19.72 4.56 6.64
CA ALA A 27 21.13 4.91 6.42
C ALA A 27 22.08 3.72 6.65
N LYS A 28 21.87 2.93 7.73
CA LYS A 28 22.64 1.72 8.02
C LYS A 28 22.46 0.65 6.93
N LEU A 29 21.22 0.37 6.51
CA LEU A 29 20.93 -0.60 5.45
C LEU A 29 21.60 -0.21 4.13
N ARG A 30 21.56 1.07 3.76
CA ARG A 30 22.25 1.58 2.56
C ARG A 30 23.77 1.45 2.69
N ALA A 31 24.34 1.80 3.85
CA ALA A 31 25.77 1.66 4.12
C ALA A 31 26.25 0.20 4.05
N ALA A 32 25.39 -0.76 4.41
CA ALA A 32 25.64 -2.20 4.23
C ALA A 32 25.46 -2.68 2.78
N GLY A 33 25.10 -1.79 1.84
CA GLY A 33 24.97 -2.08 0.42
C GLY A 33 23.64 -2.73 0.03
N HIS A 34 22.61 -2.68 0.87
CA HIS A 34 21.27 -3.14 0.49
C HIS A 34 20.61 -2.15 -0.47
N ARG A 35 19.82 -2.68 -1.40
CA ARG A 35 18.96 -1.90 -2.29
C ARG A 35 17.59 -1.78 -1.67
N LEU A 36 17.09 -0.57 -1.51
CA LEU A 36 15.86 -0.29 -0.79
C LEU A 36 14.76 0.20 -1.75
N ARG A 37 13.52 -0.19 -1.46
CA ARG A 37 12.33 0.37 -2.07
C ARG A 37 11.25 0.53 -1.00
N PHE A 38 10.66 1.71 -0.97
CA PHE A 38 9.53 1.98 -0.09
C PHE A 38 8.25 1.64 -0.82
N VAL A 39 7.36 0.90 -0.17
CA VAL A 39 6.12 0.40 -0.76
C VAL A 39 4.95 0.72 0.16
N THR A 40 3.87 1.28 -0.36
CA THR A 40 2.73 1.67 0.48
C THR A 40 1.40 1.45 -0.20
N ASN A 41 0.39 1.09 0.60
CA ASN A 41 -1.02 1.09 0.21
C ASN A 41 -1.70 2.43 0.59
N ASN A 42 -0.93 3.44 1.00
CA ASN A 42 -1.50 4.75 1.25
C ASN A 42 -2.09 5.34 -0.03
N THR A 43 -3.33 5.77 0.05
CA THR A 43 -4.12 6.32 -1.05
C THR A 43 -4.83 7.61 -0.66
N THR A 44 -4.40 8.21 0.46
CA THR A 44 -4.92 9.49 0.93
C THR A 44 -4.04 10.66 0.50
N HIS A 45 -2.75 10.41 0.29
CA HIS A 45 -1.76 11.41 -0.11
C HIS A 45 -1.03 11.02 -1.39
N SER A 46 -0.67 12.01 -2.20
CA SER A 46 0.14 11.81 -3.39
C SER A 46 1.54 11.29 -3.06
N ARG A 47 2.17 10.63 -4.04
CA ARG A 47 3.55 10.12 -3.91
C ARG A 47 4.52 11.21 -3.47
N ARG A 48 4.41 12.39 -4.06
CA ARG A 48 5.25 13.55 -3.71
C ARG A 48 5.10 13.91 -2.23
N ARG A 49 3.87 14.03 -1.74
CA ARG A 49 3.59 14.39 -0.34
C ARG A 49 4.06 13.30 0.63
N LEU A 50 3.88 12.03 0.29
CA LEU A 50 4.39 10.91 1.10
C LEU A 50 5.92 10.89 1.15
N ALA A 51 6.60 11.17 0.04
CA ALA A 51 8.06 11.29 0.01
C ALA A 51 8.57 12.47 0.86
N GLU A 52 7.91 13.63 0.78
CA GLU A 52 8.19 14.79 1.63
C GLU A 52 8.00 14.47 3.12
N GLN A 53 6.93 13.75 3.46
CA GLN A 53 6.66 13.30 4.82
C GLN A 53 7.79 12.38 5.32
N LEU A 54 8.18 11.37 4.56
CA LEU A 54 9.28 10.47 4.94
C LEU A 54 10.60 11.23 5.14
N ARG A 55 10.92 12.20 4.25
CA ARG A 55 12.10 13.05 4.41
C ARG A 55 12.05 13.89 5.68
N SER A 56 10.86 14.39 6.06
CA SER A 56 10.70 15.14 7.32
C SER A 56 10.94 14.28 8.57
N LEU A 57 10.79 12.96 8.45
CA LEU A 57 11.11 11.97 9.48
C LEU A 57 12.59 11.52 9.44
N GLY A 58 13.43 12.17 8.61
CA GLY A 58 14.84 11.86 8.47
C GLY A 58 15.15 10.66 7.59
N VAL A 59 14.19 10.18 6.81
CA VAL A 59 14.40 9.11 5.83
C VAL A 59 14.90 9.73 4.52
N GLU A 60 16.13 9.41 4.13
CA GLU A 60 16.65 9.81 2.82
C GLU A 60 16.12 8.87 1.73
N LEU A 61 15.39 9.43 0.75
CA LEU A 61 14.90 8.71 -0.43
C LEU A 61 14.72 9.64 -1.63
N ASP A 62 14.88 9.08 -2.82
CA ASP A 62 14.42 9.67 -4.07
C ASP A 62 12.96 9.33 -4.33
N ASP A 63 12.21 10.20 -5.03
CA ASP A 63 10.77 9.94 -5.32
C ASP A 63 10.58 8.63 -6.10
N GLY A 64 11.53 8.26 -6.96
CA GLY A 64 11.52 7.00 -7.69
C GLY A 64 11.65 5.75 -6.83
N GLU A 65 12.14 5.85 -5.60
CA GLU A 65 12.25 4.74 -4.67
C GLU A 65 10.94 4.46 -3.92
N LEU A 66 9.97 5.39 -3.95
CA LEU A 66 8.65 5.21 -3.35
C LEU A 66 7.64 4.71 -4.39
N GLN A 67 7.15 3.51 -4.18
CA GLN A 67 6.08 2.92 -4.98
C GLN A 67 4.75 3.08 -4.25
N THR A 68 3.81 3.76 -4.89
CA THR A 68 2.44 3.96 -4.42
C THR A 68 1.46 3.24 -5.33
N THR A 69 0.27 2.95 -4.82
CA THR A 69 -0.76 2.29 -5.61
C THR A 69 -1.40 3.18 -6.66
N PRO A 70 -1.55 4.53 -6.49
CA PRO A 70 -2.02 5.41 -7.56
C PRO A 70 -1.11 5.40 -8.78
N VAL A 71 0.21 5.44 -8.58
CA VAL A 71 1.17 5.36 -9.70
C VAL A 71 1.09 4.00 -10.42
N ALA A 72 0.90 2.91 -9.68
CA ALA A 72 0.68 1.59 -10.28
C ALA A 72 -0.64 1.56 -11.09
N ALA A 73 -1.70 2.21 -10.57
CA ALA A 73 -2.97 2.34 -11.28
C ALA A 73 -2.84 3.14 -12.58
N ALA A 74 -2.07 4.23 -12.57
CA ALA A 74 -1.81 5.05 -13.76
C ALA A 74 -1.20 4.21 -14.89
N HIS A 75 -0.29 3.31 -14.57
CA HIS A 75 0.30 2.39 -15.56
C HIS A 75 -0.71 1.38 -16.13
N VAL A 76 -1.51 0.75 -15.26
CA VAL A 76 -2.45 -0.30 -15.66
C VAL A 76 -3.64 0.27 -16.43
N LEU A 77 -4.08 1.47 -16.08
CA LEU A 77 -5.27 2.11 -16.61
C LEU A 77 -4.96 3.18 -17.68
N ALA A 78 -3.69 3.28 -18.12
CA ALA A 78 -3.29 4.25 -19.13
C ALA A 78 -4.18 4.21 -20.37
N GLY A 79 -4.69 5.37 -20.78
CA GLY A 79 -5.56 5.52 -21.95
C GLY A 79 -7.01 5.05 -21.76
N LYS A 80 -7.39 4.54 -20.59
CA LYS A 80 -8.79 4.22 -20.25
C LYS A 80 -9.53 5.44 -19.71
N ARG A 81 -10.85 5.46 -19.92
CA ARG A 81 -11.77 6.39 -19.25
C ARG A 81 -12.15 5.80 -17.91
N VAL A 82 -11.87 6.51 -16.83
CA VAL A 82 -11.99 5.98 -15.46
C VAL A 82 -12.90 6.86 -14.60
N LEU A 83 -13.92 6.24 -14.01
CA LEU A 83 -14.65 6.82 -12.89
C LEU A 83 -13.87 6.53 -11.60
N ALA A 84 -13.23 7.55 -11.05
CA ALA A 84 -12.42 7.42 -9.84
C ALA A 84 -13.19 7.86 -8.58
N LEU A 85 -13.32 6.95 -7.62
CA LEU A 85 -13.78 7.22 -6.26
C LEU A 85 -12.56 7.17 -5.34
N THR A 86 -11.80 8.26 -5.34
CA THR A 86 -10.50 8.37 -4.65
C THR A 86 -10.38 9.70 -3.93
N MET A 87 -9.44 9.79 -2.99
CA MET A 87 -9.12 11.06 -2.34
C MET A 87 -8.55 12.05 -3.36
N PRO A 88 -8.86 13.35 -3.23
CA PRO A 88 -8.44 14.36 -4.22
C PRO A 88 -6.92 14.47 -4.37
N ASP A 89 -6.17 14.29 -3.28
CA ASP A 89 -4.71 14.50 -3.25
C ASP A 89 -3.95 13.54 -4.19
N ILE A 90 -4.48 12.32 -4.41
CA ILE A 90 -3.81 11.33 -5.27
C ILE A 90 -4.08 11.52 -6.77
N VAL A 91 -4.94 12.45 -7.14
CA VAL A 91 -5.30 12.68 -8.56
C VAL A 91 -4.05 13.08 -9.37
N GLU A 92 -3.08 13.77 -8.77
CA GLU A 92 -1.82 14.12 -9.43
C GLU A 92 -0.97 12.90 -9.82
N ASP A 93 -1.19 11.75 -9.20
CA ASP A 93 -0.48 10.49 -9.48
C ASP A 93 -1.19 9.60 -10.52
N LEU A 94 -2.39 10.00 -10.97
CA LEU A 94 -3.18 9.29 -11.97
C LEU A 94 -2.91 9.80 -13.41
N ASP A 95 -1.66 10.14 -13.70
CA ASP A 95 -1.26 10.65 -15.00
C ASP A 95 -1.48 9.62 -16.12
N GLY A 96 -1.95 10.09 -17.28
CA GLY A 96 -2.27 9.22 -18.44
C GLY A 96 -3.63 8.52 -18.37
N ILE A 97 -4.42 8.76 -17.30
CA ILE A 97 -5.82 8.30 -17.18
C ILE A 97 -6.78 9.44 -17.57
N GLU A 98 -7.80 9.15 -18.35
CA GLU A 98 -8.89 10.07 -18.60
C GLU A 98 -9.95 9.93 -17.49
N LEU A 99 -9.98 10.88 -16.55
CA LEU A 99 -11.00 10.89 -15.49
C LEU A 99 -12.34 11.38 -16.03
N VAL A 100 -13.38 10.55 -15.85
CA VAL A 100 -14.73 10.83 -16.36
C VAL A 100 -15.79 10.72 -15.27
N GLY A 101 -16.90 11.42 -15.46
CA GLY A 101 -18.07 11.31 -14.58
C GLY A 101 -19.05 10.21 -15.02
N GLU A 102 -19.06 9.85 -16.31
CA GLU A 102 -19.98 8.89 -16.93
C GLU A 102 -19.32 8.23 -18.14
N GLY A 103 -19.80 7.04 -18.50
CA GLY A 103 -19.30 6.29 -19.67
C GLY A 103 -17.88 5.77 -19.45
N ALA A 104 -17.58 5.30 -18.27
CA ALA A 104 -16.27 4.79 -17.91
C ALA A 104 -15.99 3.40 -18.50
N ASP A 105 -14.73 3.14 -18.87
CA ASP A 105 -14.23 1.79 -19.19
C ASP A 105 -13.85 1.03 -17.93
N ALA A 106 -13.54 1.78 -16.84
CA ALA A 106 -13.18 1.23 -15.56
C ALA A 106 -13.67 2.11 -14.39
N VAL A 107 -13.98 1.47 -13.27
CA VAL A 107 -14.23 2.10 -11.97
C VAL A 107 -13.04 1.85 -11.06
N LEU A 108 -12.46 2.90 -10.49
CA LEU A 108 -11.31 2.82 -9.58
C LEU A 108 -11.71 3.31 -8.20
N LEU A 109 -11.53 2.45 -7.19
CA LEU A 109 -11.72 2.83 -5.78
C LEU A 109 -10.39 2.88 -5.05
N GLY A 110 -10.27 3.84 -4.13
CA GLY A 110 -9.12 3.89 -3.23
C GLY A 110 -9.23 4.96 -2.16
N GLY A 111 -8.66 4.66 -1.01
CA GLY A 111 -8.48 5.56 0.09
C GLY A 111 -9.72 5.83 0.93
N ALA A 112 -9.48 5.80 2.24
CA ALA A 112 -10.36 6.39 3.23
C ALA A 112 -9.51 7.32 4.11
N GLU A 113 -10.10 8.40 4.61
CA GLU A 113 -9.41 9.45 5.35
C GLU A 113 -9.96 9.53 6.79
N GLU A 114 -9.15 10.04 7.72
CA GLU A 114 -9.62 10.28 9.09
C GLU A 114 -10.74 11.35 9.18
N GLN A 115 -10.84 12.20 8.17
CA GLN A 115 -11.86 13.25 8.08
C GLN A 115 -13.16 12.69 7.47
N PRO A 116 -14.26 12.54 8.25
CA PRO A 116 -15.49 11.94 7.76
C PRO A 116 -16.10 12.68 6.56
N GLU A 117 -15.90 14.00 6.47
CA GLU A 117 -16.43 14.84 5.40
C GLU A 117 -15.85 14.46 4.04
N LEU A 118 -14.54 14.15 3.97
CA LEU A 118 -13.90 13.69 2.73
C LEU A 118 -14.40 12.31 2.31
N ASN A 119 -14.55 11.39 3.28
CA ASN A 119 -15.12 10.06 3.01
C ASN A 119 -16.57 10.19 2.48
N ASN A 120 -17.38 11.06 3.06
CA ASN A 120 -18.75 11.31 2.61
C ASN A 120 -18.80 11.91 1.20
N GLN A 121 -17.81 12.71 0.80
CA GLN A 121 -17.71 13.22 -0.57
C GLN A 121 -17.36 12.12 -1.57
N VAL A 122 -16.43 11.24 -1.22
CA VAL A 122 -15.92 10.18 -2.12
C VAL A 122 -16.89 9.00 -2.16
N PHE A 123 -17.27 8.45 -0.99
CA PHE A 123 -18.06 7.23 -0.87
C PHE A 123 -19.54 7.49 -0.55
N SER A 124 -20.07 8.61 -1.03
CA SER A 124 -21.50 8.88 -0.92
C SER A 124 -22.33 7.82 -1.66
N TYR A 125 -23.59 7.63 -1.22
CA TYR A 125 -24.51 6.74 -1.93
C TYR A 125 -24.64 7.10 -3.42
N VAL A 126 -24.66 8.40 -3.74
CA VAL A 126 -24.75 8.88 -5.14
C VAL A 126 -23.54 8.40 -5.96
N ASN A 127 -22.34 8.51 -5.43
CA ASN A 127 -21.12 8.10 -6.12
C ASN A 127 -21.03 6.56 -6.25
N LEU A 128 -21.38 5.83 -5.18
CA LEU A 128 -21.41 4.36 -5.22
C LEU A 128 -22.48 3.85 -6.19
N ALA A 129 -23.66 4.48 -6.25
CA ALA A 129 -24.71 4.14 -7.21
C ALA A 129 -24.27 4.42 -8.67
N ARG A 130 -23.54 5.52 -8.90
CA ARG A 130 -22.95 5.82 -10.21
C ARG A 130 -21.91 4.78 -10.60
N ALA A 131 -20.99 4.46 -9.69
CA ALA A 131 -20.00 3.39 -9.91
C ALA A 131 -20.68 2.06 -10.26
N PHE A 132 -21.72 1.68 -9.52
CA PHE A 132 -22.51 0.48 -9.81
C PHE A 132 -23.15 0.52 -11.21
N ALA A 133 -23.69 1.66 -11.63
CA ALA A 133 -24.28 1.81 -12.97
C ALA A 133 -23.23 1.61 -14.07
N GLU A 134 -22.01 2.15 -13.92
CA GLU A 134 -20.91 1.92 -14.87
C GLU A 134 -20.52 0.43 -14.93
N LEU A 135 -20.44 -0.26 -13.77
CA LEU A 135 -20.15 -1.69 -13.72
C LEU A 135 -21.23 -2.52 -14.42
N GLN A 136 -22.52 -2.17 -14.25
CA GLN A 136 -23.61 -2.80 -14.99
C GLN A 136 -23.56 -2.49 -16.49
N GLY A 137 -22.94 -1.38 -16.90
CA GLY A 137 -22.65 -1.00 -18.26
C GLY A 137 -21.46 -1.72 -18.89
N GLY A 138 -20.75 -2.55 -18.12
CA GLY A 138 -19.60 -3.34 -18.58
C GLY A 138 -18.23 -2.77 -18.21
N ALA A 139 -18.16 -1.72 -17.39
CA ALA A 139 -16.89 -1.23 -16.88
C ALA A 139 -16.22 -2.27 -15.94
N GLU A 140 -14.88 -2.32 -15.96
CA GLU A 140 -14.10 -3.18 -15.07
C GLU A 140 -13.95 -2.55 -13.69
N LEU A 141 -13.92 -3.36 -12.62
CA LEU A 141 -13.72 -2.89 -11.25
C LEU A 141 -12.26 -3.03 -10.82
N TYR A 142 -11.66 -1.92 -10.44
CA TYR A 142 -10.32 -1.82 -9.89
C TYR A 142 -10.32 -1.20 -8.50
N SER A 143 -9.35 -1.61 -7.69
CA SER A 143 -9.12 -1.02 -6.36
C SER A 143 -7.63 -0.76 -6.15
N LEU A 144 -7.29 0.41 -5.62
CA LEU A 144 -5.92 0.74 -5.25
C LEU A 144 -5.40 -0.19 -4.15
N HIS A 145 -6.25 -0.56 -3.21
CA HIS A 145 -6.04 -1.60 -2.21
C HIS A 145 -7.40 -2.11 -1.69
N LYS A 146 -7.37 -3.22 -0.94
CA LYS A 146 -8.59 -3.79 -0.36
C LYS A 146 -8.46 -4.01 1.15
N ASN A 147 -7.73 -3.12 1.83
CA ASN A 147 -7.60 -3.17 3.28
C ASN A 147 -8.96 -2.99 3.94
N ARG A 148 -9.23 -3.79 4.96
CA ARG A 148 -10.50 -3.73 5.72
C ARG A 148 -10.52 -2.55 6.67
N TRP A 149 -9.39 -2.23 7.26
CA TRP A 149 -9.17 -1.15 8.21
C TRP A 149 -7.71 -0.72 8.20
N TRP A 150 -7.43 0.45 8.75
CA TRP A 150 -6.09 0.94 9.00
C TRP A 150 -5.95 1.49 10.41
N GLN A 151 -4.72 1.53 10.93
CA GLN A 151 -4.45 1.97 12.29
C GLN A 151 -4.25 3.47 12.33
N THR A 152 -5.02 4.15 13.17
CA THR A 152 -4.82 5.55 13.50
C THR A 152 -4.40 5.71 14.96
N ALA A 153 -3.95 6.92 15.34
CA ALA A 153 -3.66 7.24 16.73
C ALA A 153 -4.90 7.09 17.65
N ARG A 154 -6.11 7.19 17.08
CA ARG A 154 -7.40 7.06 17.80
C ARG A 154 -7.97 5.64 17.77
N GLY A 155 -7.27 4.69 17.15
CA GLY A 155 -7.72 3.31 16.99
C GLY A 155 -7.93 2.90 15.53
N PRO A 156 -8.46 1.68 15.29
CA PRO A 156 -8.73 1.20 13.93
C PRO A 156 -9.86 1.98 13.27
N LEU A 157 -9.69 2.32 11.99
CA LEU A 157 -10.67 3.03 11.17
C LEU A 157 -11.02 2.18 9.94
N LEU A 158 -12.29 2.25 9.52
CA LEU A 158 -12.78 1.57 8.31
C LEU A 158 -12.04 2.08 7.08
N ASP A 159 -11.58 1.16 6.22
CA ASP A 159 -10.86 1.50 5.00
C ASP A 159 -11.69 1.19 3.73
N ALA A 160 -11.17 1.57 2.57
CA ALA A 160 -11.82 1.46 1.27
C ALA A 160 -12.29 0.04 0.92
N GLY A 161 -11.64 -0.99 1.47
CA GLY A 161 -12.00 -2.39 1.20
C GLY A 161 -13.46 -2.76 1.49
N ALA A 162 -14.11 -2.06 2.43
CA ALA A 162 -15.54 -2.26 2.70
C ALA A 162 -16.43 -1.77 1.54
N PHE A 163 -16.08 -0.64 0.92
CA PHE A 163 -16.81 -0.10 -0.23
C PHE A 163 -16.55 -0.91 -1.50
N VAL A 164 -15.31 -1.37 -1.68
CA VAL A 164 -14.94 -2.32 -2.75
C VAL A 164 -15.75 -3.59 -2.63
N ALA A 165 -15.78 -4.22 -1.44
CA ALA A 165 -16.55 -5.44 -1.21
C ALA A 165 -18.07 -5.23 -1.44
N GLY A 166 -18.60 -4.06 -1.10
CA GLY A 166 -19.99 -3.69 -1.39
C GLY A 166 -20.28 -3.64 -2.89
N LEU A 167 -19.40 -3.06 -3.70
CA LEU A 167 -19.56 -3.03 -5.16
C LEU A 167 -19.34 -4.41 -5.81
N GLU A 168 -18.36 -5.20 -5.33
CA GLU A 168 -18.17 -6.58 -5.78
C GLU A 168 -19.43 -7.42 -5.56
N TYR A 169 -20.02 -7.30 -4.36
CA TYR A 169 -21.27 -7.99 -4.01
C TYR A 169 -22.43 -7.56 -4.91
N ALA A 170 -22.59 -6.24 -5.11
CA ALA A 170 -23.69 -5.69 -5.89
C ALA A 170 -23.57 -6.00 -7.39
N ALA A 171 -22.36 -5.96 -7.95
CA ALA A 171 -22.09 -6.18 -9.37
C ALA A 171 -21.82 -7.65 -9.73
N ASP A 172 -21.69 -8.53 -8.73
CA ASP A 172 -21.32 -9.96 -8.88
C ASP A 172 -20.01 -10.13 -9.68
N MET A 173 -19.02 -9.31 -9.37
CA MET A 173 -17.72 -9.34 -10.03
C MET A 173 -16.58 -9.01 -9.05
N PRO A 174 -15.41 -9.66 -9.16
CA PRO A 174 -14.26 -9.33 -8.31
C PRO A 174 -13.58 -8.04 -8.77
N ALA A 175 -13.04 -7.28 -7.83
CA ALA A 175 -12.15 -6.17 -8.12
C ALA A 175 -10.72 -6.65 -8.41
N THR A 176 -10.07 -6.06 -9.40
CA THR A 176 -8.63 -6.19 -9.60
C THR A 176 -7.90 -5.26 -8.62
N VAL A 177 -7.18 -5.84 -7.67
CA VAL A 177 -6.42 -5.08 -6.65
C VAL A 177 -5.05 -4.72 -7.21
N LEU A 178 -4.73 -3.41 -7.21
CA LEU A 178 -3.50 -2.87 -7.80
C LEU A 178 -2.36 -2.69 -6.78
N GLY A 179 -2.67 -2.64 -5.49
CA GLY A 179 -1.69 -2.56 -4.39
C GLY A 179 -1.40 -3.91 -3.73
N LYS A 180 -0.69 -3.89 -2.60
CA LYS A 180 -0.45 -5.07 -1.76
C LYS A 180 -1.79 -5.68 -1.32
N PRO A 181 -1.99 -7.01 -1.38
CA PRO A 181 -1.02 -8.09 -1.60
C PRO A 181 -0.85 -8.52 -3.06
N SER A 182 -1.17 -7.71 -4.07
CA SER A 182 -1.12 -8.09 -5.48
C SER A 182 0.29 -8.52 -5.92
N ALA A 183 0.39 -9.66 -6.58
CA ALA A 183 1.65 -10.15 -7.13
C ALA A 183 2.26 -9.19 -8.16
N ALA A 184 1.42 -8.50 -8.96
CA ALA A 184 1.88 -7.51 -9.91
C ALA A 184 2.54 -6.30 -9.21
N TYR A 185 2.01 -5.88 -8.06
CA TYR A 185 2.59 -4.81 -7.26
C TYR A 185 3.99 -5.17 -6.73
N PHE A 186 4.14 -6.38 -6.17
CA PHE A 186 5.45 -6.86 -5.70
C PHE A 186 6.41 -7.12 -6.87
N GLY A 187 5.93 -7.65 -7.99
CA GLY A 187 6.71 -7.84 -9.21
C GLY A 187 7.33 -6.53 -9.69
N ALA A 188 6.53 -5.47 -9.83
CA ALA A 188 7.01 -4.14 -10.21
C ALA A 188 8.06 -3.57 -9.22
N ALA A 189 7.91 -3.84 -7.92
CA ALA A 189 8.89 -3.43 -6.91
C ALA A 189 10.21 -4.20 -7.03
N LEU A 190 10.15 -5.48 -7.32
CA LEU A 190 11.32 -6.34 -7.54
C LEU A 190 12.06 -6.00 -8.85
N ASP A 191 11.31 -5.75 -9.94
CA ASP A 191 11.87 -5.33 -11.23
C ASP A 191 12.63 -4.00 -11.08
N ALA A 192 12.08 -3.05 -10.32
CA ALA A 192 12.75 -1.77 -10.05
C ALA A 192 14.05 -1.93 -9.22
N LEU A 193 14.19 -3.01 -8.48
CA LEU A 193 15.39 -3.36 -7.73
C LEU A 193 16.29 -4.37 -8.47
N ASP A 194 15.91 -4.82 -9.67
CA ASP A 194 16.58 -5.88 -10.41
C ASP A 194 16.88 -7.09 -9.50
N SER A 195 15.85 -7.63 -8.85
CA SER A 195 16.00 -8.66 -7.81
C SER A 195 15.10 -9.86 -8.01
N ASP A 196 15.69 -11.06 -7.82
CA ASP A 196 14.92 -12.29 -7.65
C ASP A 196 14.13 -12.24 -6.33
N PRO A 197 12.84 -12.64 -6.30
CA PRO A 197 12.05 -12.69 -5.07
C PRO A 197 12.74 -13.42 -3.92
N LYS A 198 13.43 -14.53 -4.18
CA LYS A 198 14.11 -15.34 -3.15
C LYS A 198 15.27 -14.61 -2.47
N LEU A 199 15.79 -13.55 -3.10
CA LEU A 199 16.88 -12.71 -2.58
C LEU A 199 16.37 -11.42 -1.97
N ALA A 200 15.05 -11.25 -1.92
CA ALA A 200 14.39 -10.04 -1.45
C ALA A 200 13.65 -10.24 -0.13
N TRP A 201 13.58 -9.17 0.64
CA TRP A 201 12.85 -9.10 1.90
C TRP A 201 11.70 -8.10 1.80
N MET A 202 10.55 -8.47 2.35
CA MET A 202 9.47 -7.54 2.66
C MET A 202 9.42 -7.30 4.16
N VAL A 203 9.48 -6.06 4.57
CA VAL A 203 9.39 -5.62 5.97
C VAL A 203 8.10 -4.81 6.13
N GLY A 204 7.23 -5.24 7.02
CA GLY A 204 5.95 -4.58 7.23
C GLY A 204 5.28 -4.98 8.54
N ASP A 205 4.14 -4.33 8.83
CA ASP A 205 3.33 -4.53 10.01
C ASP A 205 2.01 -5.28 9.73
N ASP A 206 1.62 -5.35 8.45
CA ASP A 206 0.38 -6.00 8.00
C ASP A 206 0.65 -7.44 7.56
N VAL A 207 0.14 -8.39 8.37
CA VAL A 207 0.34 -9.83 8.16
C VAL A 207 -0.27 -10.31 6.82
N GLU A 208 -1.39 -9.72 6.38
CA GLU A 208 -2.07 -10.14 5.15
C GLU A 208 -1.51 -9.41 3.91
N ALA A 209 -1.46 -8.08 3.97
CA ALA A 209 -1.09 -7.26 2.82
C ALA A 209 0.41 -7.31 2.53
N ASP A 210 1.26 -7.21 3.55
CA ASP A 210 2.71 -7.20 3.39
C ASP A 210 3.28 -8.61 3.35
N LEU A 211 3.15 -9.34 4.48
CA LEU A 211 3.85 -10.61 4.63
C LEU A 211 3.21 -11.71 3.78
N GLY A 212 1.86 -11.79 3.81
CA GLY A 212 1.13 -12.79 3.02
C GLY A 212 1.33 -12.62 1.53
N GLY A 213 1.23 -11.38 1.04
CA GLY A 213 1.44 -11.06 -0.36
C GLY A 213 2.88 -11.33 -0.83
N ALA A 214 3.87 -10.87 -0.07
CA ALA A 214 5.28 -11.08 -0.38
C ALA A 214 5.69 -12.56 -0.36
N ALA A 215 5.25 -13.31 0.67
CA ALA A 215 5.51 -14.75 0.76
C ALA A 215 4.88 -15.53 -0.40
N ALA A 216 3.68 -15.15 -0.85
CA ALA A 216 3.06 -15.74 -2.03
C ALA A 216 3.86 -15.49 -3.32
N CYS A 217 4.66 -14.42 -3.36
CA CYS A 217 5.60 -14.12 -4.44
C CYS A 217 6.98 -14.78 -4.25
N GLY A 218 7.20 -15.53 -3.17
CA GLY A 218 8.47 -16.22 -2.89
C GLY A 218 9.52 -15.35 -2.19
N MET A 219 9.15 -14.20 -1.66
CA MET A 219 10.03 -13.32 -0.88
C MET A 219 10.14 -13.79 0.57
N ARG A 220 11.23 -13.41 1.24
CA ARG A 220 11.36 -13.50 2.69
C ARG A 220 10.62 -12.34 3.37
N THR A 221 10.20 -12.54 4.62
CA THR A 221 9.34 -11.57 5.31
C THR A 221 9.82 -11.27 6.72
N VAL A 222 9.74 -10.00 7.12
CA VAL A 222 10.04 -9.53 8.48
C VAL A 222 8.87 -8.73 9.01
N LEU A 223 8.33 -9.16 10.15
CA LEU A 223 7.27 -8.46 10.86
C LEU A 223 7.86 -7.44 11.83
N VAL A 224 7.43 -6.20 11.76
CA VAL A 224 7.69 -5.20 12.82
C VAL A 224 6.55 -5.21 13.83
N ARG A 225 6.87 -5.04 15.13
CA ARG A 225 5.87 -5.01 16.23
C ARG A 225 5.30 -3.61 16.47
N THR A 226 5.12 -2.86 15.38
CA THR A 226 4.54 -1.51 15.38
C THR A 226 3.25 -1.49 14.54
N GLY A 227 2.59 -0.37 14.42
CA GLY A 227 1.43 -0.21 13.55
C GLY A 227 0.26 -1.15 13.84
N LYS A 228 -0.08 -1.98 12.87
CA LYS A 228 -1.18 -2.96 12.92
C LYS A 228 -0.86 -4.20 13.75
N PHE A 229 0.39 -4.39 14.17
CA PHE A 229 0.78 -5.57 14.93
C PHE A 229 -0.13 -5.81 16.15
N ARG A 230 -0.56 -7.06 16.29
CA ARG A 230 -1.30 -7.56 17.47
C ARG A 230 -0.70 -8.89 17.89
N PRO A 231 -0.44 -9.12 19.20
CA PRO A 231 0.15 -10.37 19.69
C PRO A 231 -0.62 -11.62 19.30
N ASP A 232 -1.95 -11.55 19.30
CA ASP A 232 -2.85 -12.63 18.92
C ASP A 232 -2.81 -12.96 17.41
N ALA A 233 -2.38 -12.01 16.58
CA ALA A 233 -2.18 -12.25 15.16
C ALA A 233 -1.11 -13.32 14.89
N LEU A 234 -0.11 -13.45 15.78
CA LEU A 234 0.93 -14.49 15.67
C LEU A 234 0.38 -15.91 15.79
N GLU A 235 -0.74 -16.09 16.49
CA GLU A 235 -1.38 -17.40 16.71
C GLU A 235 -2.25 -17.82 15.51
N THR A 236 -2.80 -16.84 14.79
CA THR A 236 -3.79 -17.04 13.73
C THR A 236 -3.25 -16.82 12.32
N MET A 237 -2.02 -16.28 12.19
CA MET A 237 -1.42 -16.00 10.89
C MET A 237 -1.19 -17.27 10.06
N ARG A 238 -1.54 -17.20 8.78
CA ARG A 238 -1.34 -18.29 7.82
C ARG A 238 0.10 -18.43 7.34
N VAL A 239 0.82 -17.31 7.33
CA VAL A 239 2.21 -17.22 6.90
C VAL A 239 3.05 -16.81 8.10
N ARG A 240 4.05 -17.63 8.45
CA ARG A 240 5.01 -17.26 9.49
C ARG A 240 6.10 -16.41 8.88
N PRO A 241 6.42 -15.23 9.46
CA PRO A 241 7.53 -14.43 9.00
C PRO A 241 8.86 -15.13 9.26
N ASP A 242 9.86 -14.88 8.41
CA ASP A 242 11.23 -15.36 8.62
C ASP A 242 11.89 -14.64 9.80
N GLY A 243 11.43 -13.44 10.12
CA GLY A 243 11.88 -12.66 11.27
C GLY A 243 10.82 -11.79 11.89
N ILE A 244 11.03 -11.47 13.17
CA ILE A 244 10.20 -10.53 13.92
C ILE A 244 11.12 -9.59 14.68
N VAL A 245 10.96 -8.29 14.46
CA VAL A 245 11.72 -7.24 15.13
C VAL A 245 10.80 -6.28 15.89
N SER A 246 11.33 -5.58 16.90
CA SER A 246 10.54 -4.65 17.69
C SER A 246 10.04 -3.44 16.89
N SER A 247 10.88 -2.93 15.99
CA SER A 247 10.59 -1.82 15.05
C SER A 247 11.62 -1.81 13.94
N ILE A 248 11.49 -0.90 13.00
CA ILE A 248 12.46 -0.67 11.91
C ILE A 248 13.88 -0.40 12.45
N ALA A 249 14.03 0.21 13.64
CA ALA A 249 15.32 0.51 14.24
C ALA A 249 16.16 -0.75 14.51
N ALA A 250 15.53 -1.90 14.78
CA ALA A 250 16.20 -3.17 15.04
C ALA A 250 16.49 -3.97 13.75
N LEU A 251 15.96 -3.54 12.60
CA LEU A 251 16.08 -4.29 11.36
C LEU A 251 17.52 -4.44 10.85
N PRO A 252 18.39 -3.39 10.84
CA PRO A 252 19.75 -3.53 10.32
C PRO A 252 20.54 -4.63 11.01
N ASP A 253 20.57 -4.62 12.34
CA ASP A 253 21.34 -5.59 13.13
C ASP A 253 20.77 -7.01 12.99
N TRP A 254 19.43 -7.13 12.79
CA TRP A 254 18.78 -8.42 12.57
C TRP A 254 19.10 -8.97 11.18
N ILE A 255 19.02 -8.16 10.12
CA ILE A 255 19.18 -8.63 8.73
C ILE A 255 20.63 -9.04 8.43
N ASP A 256 21.61 -8.39 9.08
CA ASP A 256 23.02 -8.75 8.96
C ASP A 256 23.33 -10.13 9.62
N SER A 257 22.49 -10.57 10.57
CA SER A 257 22.59 -11.87 11.24
C SER A 257 21.66 -12.94 10.67
N ALA A 258 20.78 -12.57 9.75
CA ALA A 258 19.80 -13.48 9.16
C ALA A 258 20.48 -14.55 8.28
N PRO A 259 20.00 -15.80 8.31
CA PRO A 259 20.57 -16.93 7.55
C PRO A 259 20.38 -16.80 6.02
#